data_81a00063272bef567d44ed0882ab5107
#
_entry.id   81a00063272bef567d44ed0882ab5107
#
_cell.length_a   1.000
_cell.length_b   1.000
_cell.length_c   1.000
_cell.angle_alpha   90.00
_cell.angle_beta   90.00
_cell.angle_gamma   90.00
#
_symmetry.space_group_name_H-M   'P 1'
#
loop_
_entity.id
_entity.type
_entity.pdbx_description
1 polymer ?
#
loop_
_entity_poly.entity_id
_entity_poly.type
_entity_poly.pdbx_seq_one_letter_code
_entity_poly.pdbx_strand_id
1 'polypeptide(L)'
;MTFSAVWIAVTLIGEALAGMSWNVLRDIVAGKEVVTGHNLHSLLRTRANPDQDSYTARSFVSDCALLWGNGYAEIDRNRQGKPIWLWPIHPSRIKVRRAGDNQIVYEISNEIGEEPKILSQDNMFHIKGPSPNGYTGYSVIRMARESIGLGLAAEKYGASFFGSGAIPGGLVMPDKQMNNAARQKFAERWEAAYGAGGSQKRVAVMPMGMKYEQIGIPPDDSQFLQTRAFQIDEVARWFKVPPTMLYELTNAHFRNIEHLAIQFVTRALLPWVKRWELEADWKLLTQRQRDAGEFTKFNVNSQMRGDTNTRRDFYKAMTSMGAFSVNDVLELEDRNTIGPDGDQRFVPMNMVPLGQAADMAAAKSSRSNGQPAPAQAPVASIPSAQRTGYYRRTTLRLFEDAVGKMVTKEVKAVKRAGGKFAASGFEDWADTFYAKHVLHIGEAVRPAADTLAELMLGKVSDDVSRSVEHVVGEWSVSYVKESRRALIQALSHDRVDQLCEAWSTTRRIQSAVGLSDRLVSVISSYHHTEQDDDEEDCT
;
A
#
# COMPACT_ATOMS: atom_id res chain seq x y z
N MET A 1 20.00 17.90 7.56
CA MET A 1 18.69 17.22 7.72
C MET A 1 18.72 16.40 9.00
N THR A 2 18.29 16.99 10.09
CA THR A 2 18.28 16.32 11.42
C THR A 2 16.91 15.77 11.77
N PHE A 3 15.85 16.21 11.08
CA PHE A 3 14.48 15.71 11.33
C PHE A 3 14.18 14.49 10.46
N SER A 4 13.99 13.34 11.11
CA SER A 4 13.88 12.02 10.46
C SER A 4 12.75 11.94 9.40
N ALA A 5 11.59 12.52 9.68
CA ALA A 5 10.47 12.51 8.76
C ALA A 5 10.78 13.23 7.43
N VAL A 6 11.51 14.36 7.49
CA VAL A 6 11.96 15.09 6.28
C VAL A 6 12.98 14.27 5.51
N TRP A 7 13.93 13.63 6.23
CA TRP A 7 14.91 12.75 5.61
C TRP A 7 14.24 11.63 4.82
N ILE A 8 13.32 10.89 5.47
CA ILE A 8 12.60 9.77 4.84
C ILE A 8 11.78 10.26 3.65
N ALA A 9 11.03 11.37 3.77
CA ALA A 9 10.21 11.89 2.69
C ALA A 9 11.02 12.24 1.44
N VAL A 10 12.19 12.86 1.62
CA VAL A 10 13.08 13.28 0.52
C VAL A 10 13.74 12.08 -0.13
N THR A 11 14.38 11.21 0.68
CA THR A 11 15.07 10.02 0.15
C THR A 11 14.10 9.06 -0.52
N LEU A 12 12.90 8.84 0.04
CA LEU A 12 11.88 7.99 -0.56
C LEU A 12 11.48 8.45 -1.97
N ILE A 13 11.25 9.76 -2.17
CA ILE A 13 10.90 10.31 -3.49
C ILE A 13 12.11 10.30 -4.41
N GLY A 14 13.29 10.74 -3.92
CA GLY A 14 14.53 10.83 -4.70
C GLY A 14 14.99 9.46 -5.20
N GLU A 15 15.02 8.46 -4.34
CA GLU A 15 15.41 7.08 -4.66
C GLU A 15 14.39 6.40 -5.59
N ALA A 16 13.08 6.64 -5.38
CA ALA A 16 12.06 6.13 -6.27
C ALA A 16 12.21 6.69 -7.69
N LEU A 17 12.47 8.01 -7.83
CA LEU A 17 12.74 8.65 -9.12
C LEU A 17 14.03 8.12 -9.75
N ALA A 18 15.10 7.99 -8.96
CA ALA A 18 16.39 7.51 -9.43
C ALA A 18 16.35 6.03 -9.85
N GLY A 19 15.55 5.20 -9.17
CA GLY A 19 15.43 3.76 -9.44
C GLY A 19 14.57 3.42 -10.65
N MET A 20 13.74 4.35 -11.17
CA MET A 20 12.94 4.08 -12.36
C MET A 20 13.82 4.00 -13.62
N SER A 21 13.53 3.01 -14.48
CA SER A 21 14.13 2.95 -15.81
C SER A 21 13.68 4.15 -16.64
N TRP A 22 14.64 4.88 -17.24
CA TRP A 22 14.40 6.06 -18.05
C TRP A 22 14.93 5.82 -19.47
N ASN A 23 14.02 5.82 -20.45
CA ASN A 23 14.32 5.44 -21.82
C ASN A 23 13.94 6.56 -22.80
N VAL A 24 14.57 6.55 -23.97
CA VAL A 24 14.09 7.30 -25.14
C VAL A 24 13.16 6.39 -25.92
N LEU A 25 11.96 6.87 -26.18
CA LEU A 25 10.95 6.21 -27.01
C LEU A 25 10.75 7.02 -28.29
N ARG A 26 10.26 6.34 -29.32
CA ARG A 26 9.79 6.95 -30.58
C ARG A 26 8.36 6.53 -30.84
N ASP A 27 7.52 7.47 -31.20
CA ASP A 27 6.18 7.18 -31.68
C ASP A 27 6.24 6.52 -33.06
N ILE A 28 5.62 5.35 -33.19
CA ILE A 28 5.46 4.59 -34.44
C ILE A 28 3.98 4.35 -34.71
N VAL A 29 3.62 3.99 -35.95
CA VAL A 29 2.22 3.77 -36.34
C VAL A 29 1.52 2.73 -35.47
N ALA A 30 2.25 1.71 -35.00
CA ALA A 30 1.72 0.61 -34.20
C ALA A 30 1.88 0.81 -32.66
N GLY A 31 2.32 2.00 -32.20
CA GLY A 31 2.53 2.25 -30.78
C GLY A 31 3.82 3.00 -30.50
N LYS A 32 4.64 2.51 -29.57
CA LYS A 32 5.89 3.15 -29.13
C LYS A 32 7.02 2.14 -29.12
N GLU A 33 8.18 2.55 -29.59
CA GLU A 33 9.38 1.74 -29.62
C GLU A 33 10.47 2.34 -28.73
N VAL A 34 11.20 1.51 -28.00
CA VAL A 34 12.38 1.94 -27.22
C VAL A 34 13.59 2.05 -28.15
N VAL A 35 14.17 3.23 -28.24
CA VAL A 35 15.33 3.50 -29.10
C VAL A 35 16.62 3.15 -28.35
N THR A 36 17.02 1.88 -28.36
CA THR A 36 18.19 1.38 -27.61
C THR A 36 19.55 1.91 -28.15
N GLY A 37 19.63 2.22 -29.43
CA GLY A 37 20.82 2.82 -30.08
C GLY A 37 20.94 4.34 -29.92
N HIS A 38 20.08 4.98 -29.11
CA HIS A 38 20.08 6.41 -28.92
C HIS A 38 21.29 6.89 -28.10
N ASN A 39 21.88 8.04 -28.47
CA ASN A 39 23.05 8.61 -27.77
C ASN A 39 22.78 8.91 -26.28
N LEU A 40 21.54 9.18 -25.89
CA LEU A 40 21.17 9.41 -24.49
C LEU A 40 20.98 8.12 -23.68
N HIS A 41 20.95 6.94 -24.32
CA HIS A 41 20.67 5.69 -23.62
C HIS A 41 21.63 5.45 -22.44
N SER A 42 22.93 5.60 -22.67
CA SER A 42 23.93 5.46 -21.60
C SER A 42 23.81 6.55 -20.54
N LEU A 43 23.58 7.81 -20.96
CA LEU A 43 23.43 8.96 -20.07
C LEU A 43 22.23 8.80 -19.10
N LEU A 44 21.11 8.33 -19.62
CA LEU A 44 19.88 8.19 -18.84
C LEU A 44 19.85 6.92 -17.98
N ARG A 45 20.47 5.83 -18.42
CA ARG A 45 20.37 4.52 -17.73
C ARG A 45 21.59 4.17 -16.89
N THR A 46 22.78 4.47 -17.38
CA THR A 46 24.00 3.88 -16.83
C THR A 46 24.88 4.92 -16.14
N ARG A 47 25.27 5.97 -16.84
CA ARG A 47 26.32 6.87 -16.37
C ARG A 47 26.04 8.31 -16.73
N ALA A 48 25.83 9.14 -15.72
CA ALA A 48 25.55 10.56 -15.91
C ALA A 48 26.79 11.36 -16.32
N ASN A 49 27.96 11.02 -15.75
CA ASN A 49 29.26 11.64 -16.04
C ASN A 49 30.38 10.65 -15.66
N PRO A 50 31.67 10.97 -15.91
CA PRO A 50 32.81 10.09 -15.55
C PRO A 50 32.86 9.70 -14.06
N ASP A 51 32.33 10.52 -13.17
CA ASP A 51 32.46 10.37 -11.72
C ASP A 51 31.22 9.74 -11.08
N GLN A 52 30.06 9.77 -11.78
CA GLN A 52 28.77 9.38 -11.19
C GLN A 52 27.95 8.52 -12.15
N ASP A 53 27.34 7.49 -11.58
CA ASP A 53 26.28 6.75 -12.26
C ASP A 53 24.99 7.57 -12.40
N SER A 54 24.10 7.11 -13.26
CA SER A 54 22.83 7.80 -13.53
C SER A 54 21.88 7.81 -12.31
N TYR A 55 21.93 6.78 -11.44
CA TYR A 55 21.11 6.71 -10.25
C TYR A 55 21.54 7.78 -9.23
N THR A 56 22.83 7.83 -8.91
CA THR A 56 23.39 8.80 -7.95
C THR A 56 23.15 10.24 -8.39
N ALA A 57 23.39 10.55 -9.68
CA ALA A 57 23.15 11.88 -10.21
C ALA A 57 21.67 12.30 -10.17
N ARG A 58 20.75 11.38 -10.51
CA ARG A 58 19.31 11.64 -10.46
C ARG A 58 18.81 11.80 -9.03
N SER A 59 19.26 10.96 -8.09
CA SER A 59 18.91 11.09 -6.68
C SER A 59 19.33 12.46 -6.16
N PHE A 60 20.59 12.84 -6.38
CA PHE A 60 21.11 14.14 -5.94
C PHE A 60 20.31 15.33 -6.49
N VAL A 61 20.04 15.35 -7.80
CA VAL A 61 19.25 16.44 -8.41
C VAL A 61 17.83 16.46 -7.88
N SER A 62 17.21 15.29 -7.65
CA SER A 62 15.87 15.17 -7.09
C SER A 62 15.81 15.65 -5.64
N ASP A 63 16.78 15.24 -4.82
CA ASP A 63 16.87 15.67 -3.42
C ASP A 63 17.05 17.19 -3.30
N CYS A 64 17.90 17.77 -4.16
CA CYS A 64 18.04 19.22 -4.27
C CYS A 64 16.72 19.89 -4.68
N ALA A 65 16.01 19.34 -5.65
CA ALA A 65 14.73 19.88 -6.09
C ALA A 65 13.65 19.80 -4.99
N LEU A 66 13.64 18.72 -4.21
CA LEU A 66 12.72 18.53 -3.08
C LEU A 66 13.01 19.48 -1.91
N LEU A 67 14.29 19.67 -1.57
CA LEU A 67 14.69 20.50 -0.42
C LEU A 67 14.72 21.99 -0.75
N TRP A 68 15.42 22.35 -1.84
CA TRP A 68 15.69 23.72 -2.22
C TRP A 68 14.69 24.26 -3.25
N GLY A 69 13.79 23.40 -3.74
CA GLY A 69 12.83 23.73 -4.80
C GLY A 69 13.43 23.72 -6.20
N ASN A 70 14.72 23.49 -6.33
CA ASN A 70 15.46 23.53 -7.60
C ASN A 70 16.56 22.49 -7.57
N GLY A 71 16.65 21.68 -8.61
CA GLY A 71 17.74 20.75 -8.86
C GLY A 71 18.41 21.08 -10.18
N TYR A 72 19.73 21.10 -10.22
CA TYR A 72 20.50 21.57 -11.35
C TYR A 72 21.54 20.55 -11.78
N ALA A 73 21.74 20.44 -13.11
CA ALA A 73 22.89 19.78 -13.67
C ALA A 73 23.34 20.55 -14.92
N GLU A 74 24.64 20.79 -15.07
CA GLU A 74 25.23 21.33 -16.29
C GLU A 74 25.19 20.26 -17.39
N ILE A 75 24.77 20.64 -18.59
CA ILE A 75 24.76 19.78 -19.77
C ILE A 75 26.06 20.00 -20.51
N ASP A 76 26.93 19.00 -20.50
CA ASP A 76 28.13 19.01 -21.34
C ASP A 76 27.80 18.42 -22.73
N ARG A 77 28.23 19.12 -23.78
CA ARG A 77 27.90 18.79 -25.15
C ARG A 77 29.16 18.59 -25.99
N ASN A 78 29.08 17.66 -26.91
CA ASN A 78 30.15 17.46 -27.90
C ASN A 78 30.17 18.59 -28.96
N ARG A 79 31.15 18.56 -29.85
CA ARG A 79 31.27 19.54 -30.93
C ARG A 79 30.06 19.59 -31.88
N GLN A 80 29.21 18.57 -31.89
CA GLN A 80 27.98 18.47 -32.68
C GLN A 80 26.75 18.99 -31.90
N GLY A 81 26.94 19.52 -30.68
CA GLY A 81 25.86 19.97 -29.81
C GLY A 81 25.08 18.87 -29.11
N LYS A 82 25.47 17.58 -29.24
CA LYS A 82 24.81 16.46 -28.59
C LYS A 82 25.24 16.37 -27.12
N PRO A 83 24.31 16.17 -26.18
CA PRO A 83 24.62 15.94 -24.76
C PRO A 83 25.48 14.68 -24.59
N ILE A 84 26.55 14.78 -23.81
CA ILE A 84 27.45 13.67 -23.46
C ILE A 84 27.44 13.40 -21.96
N TRP A 85 27.38 14.46 -21.12
CA TRP A 85 27.40 14.35 -19.68
C TRP A 85 26.40 15.29 -19.01
N LEU A 86 25.96 14.91 -17.82
CA LEU A 86 25.21 15.74 -16.88
C LEU A 86 26.01 15.85 -15.59
N TRP A 87 26.38 17.08 -15.22
CA TRP A 87 27.12 17.39 -14.01
C TRP A 87 26.20 18.03 -12.96
N PRO A 88 25.74 17.28 -11.96
CA PRO A 88 24.90 17.82 -10.90
C PRO A 88 25.61 18.95 -10.12
N ILE A 89 24.87 20.01 -9.86
CA ILE A 89 25.39 21.19 -9.13
C ILE A 89 24.46 21.50 -7.97
N HIS A 90 25.05 21.68 -6.78
CA HIS A 90 24.28 22.03 -5.59
C HIS A 90 23.65 23.43 -5.71
N PRO A 91 22.35 23.59 -5.35
CA PRO A 91 21.63 24.87 -5.52
C PRO A 91 22.25 26.06 -4.82
N SER A 92 23.01 25.86 -3.73
CA SER A 92 23.70 26.97 -3.04
C SER A 92 24.77 27.65 -3.88
N ARG A 93 25.26 26.98 -4.95
CA ARG A 93 26.26 27.51 -5.86
C ARG A 93 25.66 28.24 -7.05
N ILE A 94 24.33 28.20 -7.22
CA ILE A 94 23.66 28.71 -8.43
C ILE A 94 22.76 29.90 -8.09
N LYS A 95 22.93 30.98 -8.83
CA LYS A 95 22.06 32.13 -8.83
C LYS A 95 21.40 32.27 -10.19
N VAL A 96 20.08 32.18 -10.22
CA VAL A 96 19.28 32.32 -11.46
C VAL A 96 18.87 33.78 -11.61
N ARG A 97 19.14 34.39 -12.76
CA ARG A 97 18.72 35.75 -13.06
C ARG A 97 18.32 35.90 -14.53
N ARG A 98 17.64 36.99 -14.85
CA ARG A 98 17.40 37.40 -16.24
C ARG A 98 18.51 38.36 -16.67
N ALA A 99 19.07 38.12 -17.84
CA ALA A 99 20.00 39.03 -18.50
C ALA A 99 19.25 40.22 -19.13
N GLY A 100 19.95 41.23 -19.61
CA GLY A 100 19.38 42.43 -20.21
C GLY A 100 18.51 42.19 -21.44
N ASP A 101 18.72 41.07 -22.14
CA ASP A 101 17.92 40.59 -23.26
C ASP A 101 16.70 39.68 -22.84
N ASN A 102 16.38 39.71 -21.54
CA ASN A 102 15.34 38.92 -20.93
C ASN A 102 15.57 37.40 -20.90
N GLN A 103 16.74 36.88 -21.35
CA GLN A 103 17.10 35.48 -21.27
C GLN A 103 17.42 35.06 -19.83
N ILE A 104 17.11 33.80 -19.50
CA ILE A 104 17.48 33.22 -18.20
C ILE A 104 18.93 32.75 -18.27
N VAL A 105 19.73 33.23 -17.33
CA VAL A 105 21.12 32.81 -17.16
C VAL A 105 21.34 32.27 -15.76
N TYR A 106 22.28 31.33 -15.68
CA TYR A 106 22.68 30.66 -14.44
C TYR A 106 24.11 31.04 -14.12
N GLU A 107 24.26 31.75 -13.01
CA GLU A 107 25.56 32.18 -12.49
C GLU A 107 26.01 31.14 -11.46
N ILE A 108 27.07 30.42 -11.75
CA ILE A 108 27.61 29.34 -10.91
C ILE A 108 28.81 29.91 -10.16
N SER A 109 28.73 29.93 -8.84
CA SER A 109 29.86 30.29 -7.99
C SER A 109 30.90 29.17 -8.01
N ASN A 110 32.10 29.47 -8.44
CA ASN A 110 33.24 28.57 -8.38
C ASN A 110 33.88 28.57 -6.97
N GLU A 111 34.95 27.83 -6.79
CA GLU A 111 35.73 27.85 -5.55
C GLU A 111 36.39 29.22 -5.31
N ILE A 112 36.87 29.45 -4.11
CA ILE A 112 37.34 30.76 -3.66
C ILE A 112 38.38 31.35 -4.61
N GLY A 113 38.04 32.49 -5.24
CA GLY A 113 38.94 33.26 -6.07
C GLY A 113 38.76 33.14 -7.59
N GLU A 114 37.88 32.30 -8.07
CA GLU A 114 37.58 32.19 -9.50
C GLU A 114 36.35 33.02 -9.88
N GLU A 115 36.34 33.54 -11.12
CA GLU A 115 35.17 34.23 -11.67
C GLU A 115 33.96 33.29 -11.80
N PRO A 116 32.73 33.76 -11.52
CA PRO A 116 31.54 32.95 -11.68
C PRO A 116 31.36 32.50 -13.13
N LYS A 117 31.10 31.22 -13.33
CA LYS A 117 30.75 30.67 -14.63
C LYS A 117 29.29 31.02 -14.96
N ILE A 118 29.04 31.61 -16.11
CA ILE A 118 27.70 31.93 -16.57
C ILE A 118 27.28 30.93 -17.64
N LEU A 119 26.17 30.20 -17.39
CA LEU A 119 25.57 29.29 -18.35
C LEU A 119 24.25 29.84 -18.89
N SER A 120 24.03 29.61 -20.18
CA SER A 120 22.74 29.84 -20.81
C SER A 120 21.70 28.80 -20.37
N GLN A 121 20.45 29.09 -20.63
CA GLN A 121 19.34 28.19 -20.34
C GLN A 121 19.47 26.83 -21.04
N ASP A 122 20.06 26.78 -22.24
CA ASP A 122 20.20 25.56 -23.04
C ASP A 122 21.24 24.57 -22.48
N ASN A 123 22.19 25.08 -21.69
CA ASN A 123 23.26 24.28 -21.10
C ASN A 123 23.01 23.96 -19.62
N MET A 124 21.84 24.29 -19.10
CA MET A 124 21.44 23.96 -17.73
C MET A 124 20.20 23.07 -17.72
N PHE A 125 20.34 21.86 -17.22
CA PHE A 125 19.24 20.98 -16.89
C PHE A 125 18.68 21.38 -15.53
N HIS A 126 17.43 21.88 -15.50
CA HIS A 126 16.88 22.51 -14.31
C HIS A 126 15.51 21.92 -13.93
N ILE A 127 15.50 21.07 -12.92
CA ILE A 127 14.28 20.52 -12.32
C ILE A 127 13.73 21.46 -11.27
N LYS A 128 12.53 22.01 -11.53
CA LYS A 128 11.87 23.02 -10.67
C LYS A 128 10.70 22.44 -9.92
N GLY A 129 10.58 22.78 -8.63
CA GLY A 129 9.35 22.61 -7.85
C GLY A 129 8.23 23.59 -8.26
N PRO A 130 7.17 23.69 -7.46
CA PRO A 130 6.18 24.77 -7.60
C PRO A 130 6.88 26.12 -7.61
N SER A 131 6.52 27.03 -8.54
CA SER A 131 7.29 28.23 -8.84
C SER A 131 6.46 29.49 -8.66
N PRO A 132 7.02 30.56 -8.06
CA PRO A 132 6.38 31.87 -7.96
C PRO A 132 6.45 32.69 -9.25
N ASN A 133 7.45 32.42 -10.10
CA ASN A 133 7.82 33.27 -11.24
C ASN A 133 8.02 32.47 -12.54
N GLY A 134 7.79 31.13 -12.52
CA GLY A 134 7.93 30.23 -13.66
C GLY A 134 9.36 29.74 -13.94
N TYR A 135 10.41 30.32 -13.35
CA TYR A 135 11.81 29.95 -13.62
C TYR A 135 12.62 29.52 -12.39
N THR A 136 12.14 29.80 -11.16
CA THR A 136 12.71 29.25 -9.92
C THR A 136 11.63 28.61 -9.07
N GLY A 137 11.93 27.50 -8.39
CA GLY A 137 11.00 26.80 -7.51
C GLY A 137 11.08 27.30 -6.07
N TYR A 138 9.97 27.13 -5.32
CA TYR A 138 9.94 27.33 -3.88
C TYR A 138 10.70 26.22 -3.15
N SER A 139 11.56 26.57 -2.21
CA SER A 139 12.11 25.61 -1.25
C SER A 139 10.99 25.12 -0.32
N VAL A 140 10.72 23.82 -0.30
CA VAL A 140 9.75 23.23 0.61
C VAL A 140 10.17 23.45 2.06
N ILE A 141 11.47 23.32 2.36
CA ILE A 141 12.01 23.56 3.71
C ILE A 141 11.79 25.00 4.16
N ARG A 142 11.99 25.98 3.26
CA ARG A 142 11.73 27.38 3.57
C ARG A 142 10.25 27.65 3.82
N MET A 143 9.36 27.03 3.07
CA MET A 143 7.92 27.21 3.23
C MET A 143 7.40 26.52 4.50
N ALA A 144 7.93 25.34 4.82
CA ALA A 144 7.55 24.53 5.98
C ALA A 144 8.38 24.84 7.25
N ARG A 145 9.17 25.92 7.26
CA ARG A 145 10.16 26.20 8.32
C ARG A 145 9.56 26.22 9.74
N GLU A 146 8.36 26.78 9.89
CA GLU A 146 7.69 26.87 11.20
C GLU A 146 7.23 25.48 11.68
N SER A 147 6.65 24.68 10.79
CA SER A 147 6.21 23.32 11.09
C SER A 147 7.42 22.42 11.42
N ILE A 148 8.47 22.46 10.59
CA ILE A 148 9.70 21.68 10.84
C ILE A 148 10.39 22.19 12.12
N GLY A 149 10.42 23.50 12.35
CA GLY A 149 10.98 24.12 13.55
C GLY A 149 10.29 23.65 14.82
N LEU A 150 8.96 23.55 14.80
CA LEU A 150 8.18 23.02 15.92
C LEU A 150 8.53 21.54 16.19
N GLY A 151 8.67 20.72 15.13
CA GLY A 151 9.09 19.33 15.25
C GLY A 151 10.48 19.17 15.90
N LEU A 152 11.45 19.97 15.44
CA LEU A 152 12.81 19.99 16.01
C LEU A 152 12.83 20.50 17.46
N ALA A 153 12.00 21.49 17.79
CA ALA A 153 11.87 22.00 19.16
C ALA A 153 11.26 20.93 20.08
N ALA A 154 10.23 20.22 19.64
CA ALA A 154 9.64 19.12 20.38
C ALA A 154 10.66 17.98 20.61
N GLU A 155 11.44 17.62 19.60
CA GLU A 155 12.49 16.60 19.73
C GLU A 155 13.59 17.03 20.71
N LYS A 156 14.03 18.28 20.63
CA LYS A 156 15.01 18.85 21.57
C LYS A 156 14.46 18.92 23.00
N TYR A 157 13.21 19.30 23.16
CA TYR A 157 12.54 19.29 24.46
C TYR A 157 12.50 17.89 25.05
N GLY A 158 12.05 16.88 24.29
CA GLY A 158 12.03 15.50 24.71
C GLY A 158 13.43 14.97 25.08
N ALA A 159 14.43 15.24 24.23
CA ALA A 159 15.82 14.84 24.50
C ALA A 159 16.35 15.49 25.78
N SER A 160 16.07 16.77 26.04
CA SER A 160 16.44 17.46 27.27
C SER A 160 15.68 16.91 28.48
N PHE A 161 14.39 16.66 28.34
CA PHE A 161 13.54 16.11 29.39
C PHE A 161 14.01 14.72 29.84
N PHE A 162 14.24 13.81 28.90
CA PHE A 162 14.70 12.46 29.22
C PHE A 162 16.19 12.37 29.53
N GLY A 163 17.03 13.23 28.95
CA GLY A 163 18.50 13.19 29.10
C GLY A 163 19.00 13.85 30.38
N SER A 164 18.35 14.88 30.89
CA SER A 164 18.73 15.60 32.10
C SER A 164 18.12 15.01 33.38
N GLY A 165 17.44 13.86 33.30
CA GLY A 165 16.76 13.26 34.43
C GLY A 165 15.58 14.08 34.94
N ALA A 166 15.01 14.89 34.06
CA ALA A 166 13.85 15.71 34.25
C ALA A 166 13.95 16.93 35.19
N ILE A 167 12.96 17.71 35.17
CA ILE A 167 12.45 18.68 36.10
C ILE A 167 13.00 18.40 37.50
N PRO A 168 13.50 19.39 38.24
CA PRO A 168 13.73 19.20 39.64
C PRO A 168 12.46 18.58 40.23
N GLY A 169 12.55 17.32 40.66
CA GLY A 169 11.40 16.50 41.05
C GLY A 169 10.54 17.14 42.16
N GLY A 170 10.98 18.28 42.70
CA GLY A 170 10.25 19.07 43.66
C GLY A 170 11.08 20.15 44.31
N LEU A 171 10.42 21.01 45.03
CA LEU A 171 11.03 21.98 45.96
C LEU A 171 11.10 21.37 47.35
N VAL A 172 12.26 21.46 47.95
CA VAL A 172 12.40 21.20 49.38
C VAL A 172 12.22 22.54 50.12
N MET A 173 11.10 22.68 50.81
CA MET A 173 10.76 23.88 51.57
C MET A 173 11.09 23.65 53.05
N PRO A 174 12.02 24.40 53.64
CA PRO A 174 12.24 24.37 55.08
C PRO A 174 11.19 25.19 55.83
N ASP A 175 10.70 24.70 56.96
CA ASP A 175 9.73 25.42 57.81
C ASP A 175 10.36 26.70 58.45
N LYS A 176 11.68 26.81 58.50
CA LYS A 176 12.42 27.96 59.03
C LYS A 176 13.43 28.46 58.00
N GLN A 177 13.65 29.78 57.98
CA GLN A 177 14.64 30.41 57.12
C GLN A 177 16.05 29.78 57.37
N MET A 178 16.63 29.26 56.32
CA MET A 178 17.99 28.76 56.30
C MET A 178 18.95 29.88 55.86
N ASN A 179 20.12 29.99 56.53
CA ASN A 179 21.18 30.87 56.05
C ASN A 179 21.80 30.34 54.74
N ASN A 180 22.44 31.19 53.98
CA ASN A 180 22.99 30.82 52.67
C ASN A 180 24.00 29.65 52.74
N ALA A 181 24.81 29.58 53.77
CA ALA A 181 25.81 28.49 53.96
C ALA A 181 25.12 27.13 54.21
N ALA A 182 24.04 27.10 55.00
CA ALA A 182 23.28 25.89 55.26
C ALA A 182 22.51 25.43 54.01
N ARG A 183 21.97 26.38 53.20
CA ARG A 183 21.31 26.11 51.93
C ARG A 183 22.27 25.48 50.91
N GLN A 184 23.46 26.02 50.80
CA GLN A 184 24.47 25.53 49.86
C GLN A 184 24.95 24.11 50.27
N LYS A 185 25.24 23.88 51.54
CA LYS A 185 25.61 22.55 52.03
C LYS A 185 24.49 21.51 51.88
N PHE A 186 23.24 21.92 51.99
CA PHE A 186 22.11 21.05 51.74
C PHE A 186 22.00 20.70 50.25
N ALA A 187 22.12 21.68 49.35
CA ALA A 187 22.08 21.46 47.90
C ALA A 187 23.21 20.51 47.45
N GLU A 188 24.44 20.72 47.93
CA GLU A 188 25.58 19.85 47.60
C GLU A 188 25.37 18.41 48.08
N ARG A 189 24.85 18.20 49.30
CA ARG A 189 24.53 16.88 49.83
C ARG A 189 23.36 16.20 49.09
N TRP A 190 22.36 16.99 48.72
CA TRP A 190 21.22 16.49 47.97
C TRP A 190 21.63 16.05 46.55
N GLU A 191 22.42 16.88 45.87
CA GLU A 191 22.95 16.57 44.55
C GLU A 191 23.90 15.37 44.58
N ALA A 192 24.74 15.25 45.59
CA ALA A 192 25.61 14.08 45.77
C ALA A 192 24.82 12.78 46.07
N ALA A 193 23.68 12.88 46.74
CA ALA A 193 22.85 11.72 47.09
C ALA A 193 21.85 11.32 46.01
N TYR A 194 21.32 12.28 45.24
CA TYR A 194 20.18 12.09 44.33
C TYR A 194 20.39 12.70 42.94
N GLY A 195 21.51 13.35 42.66
CA GLY A 195 21.85 13.91 41.34
C GLY A 195 22.21 12.85 40.32
N ALA A 196 22.46 13.25 39.08
CA ALA A 196 22.61 12.42 37.88
C ALA A 196 23.72 11.35 37.86
N GLY A 197 24.39 11.10 38.98
CA GLY A 197 25.36 10.02 39.21
C GLY A 197 25.01 9.17 40.41
N GLY A 198 23.95 9.49 41.17
CA GLY A 198 23.53 8.78 42.36
C GLY A 198 22.62 7.58 42.07
N SER A 199 22.51 6.64 43.04
CA SER A 199 21.64 5.48 42.91
C SER A 199 20.17 5.89 42.91
N GLN A 200 19.53 5.85 41.78
CA GLN A 200 18.12 6.28 41.51
C GLN A 200 17.05 5.53 42.33
N LYS A 201 17.42 4.55 43.14
CA LYS A 201 16.48 3.72 43.93
C LYS A 201 16.54 3.95 45.43
N ARG A 202 17.17 5.04 45.93
CA ARG A 202 17.24 5.32 47.36
C ARG A 202 16.02 6.09 47.82
N VAL A 203 15.43 5.67 48.91
CA VAL A 203 14.38 6.41 49.59
C VAL A 203 14.99 7.70 50.16
N ALA A 204 14.45 8.85 49.73
CA ALA A 204 14.89 10.14 50.29
C ALA A 204 14.34 10.31 51.69
N VAL A 205 15.23 10.42 52.68
CA VAL A 205 14.85 10.72 54.05
C VAL A 205 14.97 12.23 54.26
N MET A 206 13.85 12.89 54.49
CA MET A 206 13.78 14.33 54.73
C MET A 206 14.12 14.65 56.21
N PRO A 207 14.98 15.65 56.48
CA PRO A 207 15.18 16.14 57.85
C PRO A 207 13.87 16.72 58.42
N MET A 208 13.71 16.62 59.74
CA MET A 208 12.56 17.23 60.44
C MET A 208 12.44 18.72 60.14
N GLY A 209 11.24 19.18 59.80
CA GLY A 209 10.97 20.58 59.43
C GLY A 209 11.21 20.93 57.97
N MET A 210 11.30 19.93 57.08
CA MET A 210 11.34 20.13 55.62
C MET A 210 10.17 19.44 54.95
N LYS A 211 9.55 20.14 54.02
CA LYS A 211 8.48 19.58 53.13
C LYS A 211 9.01 19.47 51.74
N TYR A 212 8.71 18.36 51.08
CA TYR A 212 8.95 18.15 49.66
C TYR A 212 7.67 18.41 48.93
N GLU A 213 7.66 19.38 48.04
CA GLU A 213 6.56 19.65 47.14
C GLU A 213 7.01 19.37 45.70
N GLN A 214 6.34 18.45 45.10
CA GLN A 214 6.64 18.06 43.74
C GLN A 214 6.22 19.19 42.78
N ILE A 215 7.22 19.85 42.17
CA ILE A 215 6.99 20.80 41.10
C ILE A 215 7.01 20.00 39.80
N GLY A 216 5.84 19.64 39.33
CA GLY A 216 5.71 19.08 37.99
C GLY A 216 4.28 19.32 37.57
N ILE A 217 4.10 20.04 36.50
CA ILE A 217 3.01 19.72 35.59
C ILE A 217 3.52 18.41 34.97
N PRO A 218 2.91 17.22 35.28
CA PRO A 218 3.24 16.04 34.53
C PRO A 218 2.96 16.41 33.07
N PRO A 219 3.97 16.39 32.18
CA PRO A 219 3.64 16.47 30.77
C PRO A 219 2.68 15.32 30.57
N ASP A 220 1.51 15.62 30.03
CA ASP A 220 0.62 14.58 29.60
C ASP A 220 1.40 13.86 28.48
N ASP A 221 2.03 12.73 28.84
CA ASP A 221 2.93 11.98 27.94
C ASP A 221 2.21 11.63 26.65
N SER A 222 0.89 11.52 26.71
CA SER A 222 0.03 11.28 25.55
C SER A 222 -0.02 12.49 24.62
N GLN A 223 -0.07 13.72 25.13
CA GLN A 223 -0.11 14.94 24.29
C GLN A 223 1.24 15.20 23.62
N PHE A 224 2.35 14.88 24.29
CA PHE A 224 3.68 14.99 23.70
C PHE A 224 3.86 14.01 22.54
N LEU A 225 3.47 12.74 22.73
CA LEU A 225 3.52 11.72 21.67
C LEU A 225 2.58 12.07 20.50
N GLN A 226 1.37 12.57 20.79
CA GLN A 226 0.44 13.05 19.77
C GLN A 226 1.01 14.23 18.97
N THR A 227 1.69 15.17 19.63
CA THR A 227 2.36 16.30 18.95
C THR A 227 3.45 15.80 18.01
N ARG A 228 4.25 14.81 18.40
CA ARG A 228 5.27 14.22 17.53
C ARG A 228 4.66 13.51 16.33
N ALA A 229 3.60 12.72 16.53
CA ALA A 229 2.88 12.06 15.44
C ALA A 229 2.29 13.09 14.46
N PHE A 230 1.66 14.17 14.98
CA PHE A 230 1.15 15.26 14.16
C PHE A 230 2.23 15.93 13.31
N GLN A 231 3.46 16.09 13.83
CA GLN A 231 4.56 16.68 13.05
C GLN A 231 5.00 15.78 11.90
N ILE A 232 4.92 14.45 12.04
CA ILE A 232 5.17 13.52 10.93
C ILE A 232 4.09 13.69 9.85
N ASP A 233 2.82 13.80 10.24
CA ASP A 233 1.71 14.07 9.32
C ASP A 233 1.85 15.40 8.59
N GLU A 234 2.35 16.45 9.26
CA GLU A 234 2.64 17.74 8.62
C GLU A 234 3.72 17.59 7.53
N VAL A 235 4.81 16.89 7.81
CA VAL A 235 5.84 16.61 6.81
C VAL A 235 5.26 15.80 5.65
N ALA A 236 4.44 14.79 5.94
CA ALA A 236 3.74 13.99 4.94
C ALA A 236 2.91 14.85 3.97
N ARG A 237 2.19 15.86 4.49
CA ARG A 237 1.41 16.82 3.68
C ARG A 237 2.31 17.68 2.79
N TRP A 238 3.41 18.21 3.32
CA TRP A 238 4.34 19.05 2.55
C TRP A 238 4.94 18.33 1.35
N PHE A 239 5.30 17.04 1.52
CA PHE A 239 5.88 16.22 0.45
C PHE A 239 4.84 15.39 -0.31
N LYS A 240 3.54 15.42 0.09
CA LYS A 240 2.44 14.64 -0.49
C LYS A 240 2.66 13.13 -0.43
N VAL A 241 3.38 12.69 0.58
CA VAL A 241 3.66 11.27 0.85
C VAL A 241 2.64 10.74 1.85
N PRO A 242 2.07 9.55 1.67
CA PRO A 242 1.23 8.94 2.70
C PRO A 242 1.99 8.80 4.04
N PRO A 243 1.41 9.17 5.19
CA PRO A 243 2.09 9.09 6.49
C PRO A 243 2.65 7.70 6.81
N THR A 244 1.97 6.65 6.36
CA THR A 244 2.40 5.25 6.54
C THR A 244 3.75 4.95 5.89
N MET A 245 4.11 5.64 4.80
CA MET A 245 5.41 5.53 4.15
C MET A 245 6.52 6.28 4.90
N LEU A 246 6.15 7.15 5.85
CA LEU A 246 7.04 7.78 6.81
C LEU A 246 7.12 6.98 8.12
N TYR A 247 6.66 5.70 8.11
CA TYR A 247 6.58 4.78 9.25
C TYR A 247 5.64 5.25 10.37
N GLU A 248 4.67 6.15 10.08
CA GLU A 248 3.56 6.45 10.99
C GLU A 248 2.43 5.44 10.77
N LEU A 249 2.34 4.46 11.69
CA LEU A 249 1.43 3.31 11.54
C LEU A 249 0.22 3.36 12.47
N THR A 250 0.06 4.41 13.28
CA THR A 250 -1.01 4.52 14.29
C THR A 250 -2.41 4.36 13.69
N ASN A 251 -2.62 4.84 12.46
CA ASN A 251 -3.89 4.76 11.74
C ASN A 251 -3.83 3.86 10.49
N ALA A 252 -2.80 2.99 10.39
CA ALA A 252 -2.61 2.14 9.22
C ALA A 252 -3.59 0.96 9.25
N HIS A 253 -4.48 0.89 8.27
CA HIS A 253 -5.31 -0.28 8.01
C HIS A 253 -4.71 -1.08 6.86
N PHE A 254 -4.32 -2.33 7.10
CA PHE A 254 -3.67 -3.20 6.11
C PHE A 254 -4.42 -3.34 4.77
N ARG A 255 -5.75 -3.15 4.76
CA ARG A 255 -6.55 -3.16 3.52
C ARG A 255 -6.27 -2.00 2.57
N ASN A 256 -5.61 -0.93 3.03
CA ASN A 256 -5.41 0.29 2.24
C ASN A 256 -3.98 0.45 1.71
N ILE A 257 -3.07 -0.50 1.95
CA ILE A 257 -1.65 -0.38 1.58
C ILE A 257 -1.49 -0.19 0.07
N GLU A 258 -2.23 -0.95 -0.73
CA GLU A 258 -2.21 -0.84 -2.20
C GLU A 258 -2.70 0.54 -2.67
N HIS A 259 -3.80 1.04 -2.10
CA HIS A 259 -4.30 2.38 -2.37
C HIS A 259 -3.28 3.47 -2.01
N LEU A 260 -2.55 3.30 -0.91
CA LEU A 260 -1.52 4.23 -0.48
C LEU A 260 -0.31 4.22 -1.42
N ALA A 261 0.07 3.05 -1.94
CA ALA A 261 1.11 2.93 -2.97
C ALA A 261 0.70 3.64 -4.27
N ILE A 262 -0.54 3.46 -4.72
CA ILE A 262 -1.10 4.18 -5.88
C ILE A 262 -1.14 5.69 -5.62
N GLN A 263 -1.54 6.13 -4.43
CA GLN A 263 -1.53 7.55 -4.05
C GLN A 263 -0.11 8.13 -4.07
N PHE A 264 0.88 7.41 -3.56
CA PHE A 264 2.27 7.83 -3.61
C PHE A 264 2.74 8.05 -5.04
N VAL A 265 2.50 7.07 -5.93
CA VAL A 265 2.87 7.19 -7.34
C VAL A 265 2.13 8.36 -7.99
N THR A 266 0.81 8.46 -7.84
CA THR A 266 0.00 9.45 -8.56
C THR A 266 0.15 10.87 -8.01
N ARG A 267 0.32 11.06 -6.70
CA ARG A 267 0.35 12.36 -6.05
C ARG A 267 1.75 12.89 -5.79
N ALA A 268 2.68 12.02 -5.38
CA ALA A 268 4.05 12.40 -5.06
C ALA A 268 4.98 12.26 -6.27
N LEU A 269 5.01 11.10 -6.96
CA LEU A 269 6.01 10.83 -7.99
C LEU A 269 5.66 11.40 -9.38
N LEU A 270 4.44 11.17 -9.89
CA LEU A 270 4.09 11.58 -11.27
C LEU A 270 4.33 13.06 -11.58
N PRO A 271 4.06 14.03 -10.68
CA PRO A 271 4.38 15.43 -10.95
C PRO A 271 5.89 15.68 -11.16
N TRP A 272 6.75 14.94 -10.45
CA TRP A 272 8.19 15.04 -10.62
C TRP A 272 8.66 14.32 -11.88
N VAL A 273 8.18 13.11 -12.12
CA VAL A 273 8.42 12.36 -13.38
C VAL A 273 8.13 13.25 -14.58
N LYS A 274 6.98 13.92 -14.59
CA LYS A 274 6.60 14.78 -15.71
C LYS A 274 7.53 15.98 -15.89
N ARG A 275 8.04 16.56 -14.80
CA ARG A 275 9.03 17.65 -14.88
C ARG A 275 10.36 17.16 -15.48
N TRP A 276 10.82 15.99 -15.07
CA TRP A 276 12.04 15.37 -15.61
C TRP A 276 11.91 15.05 -17.09
N GLU A 277 10.81 14.42 -17.50
CA GLU A 277 10.52 14.08 -18.90
C GLU A 277 10.53 15.33 -19.78
N LEU A 278 9.74 16.34 -19.42
CA LEU A 278 9.61 17.57 -20.22
C LEU A 278 10.92 18.37 -20.30
N GLU A 279 11.68 18.45 -19.21
CA GLU A 279 12.97 19.13 -19.23
C GLU A 279 13.99 18.40 -20.09
N ALA A 280 13.98 17.06 -20.04
CA ALA A 280 14.85 16.25 -20.87
C ALA A 280 14.48 16.34 -22.37
N ASP A 281 13.20 16.24 -22.70
CA ASP A 281 12.72 16.37 -24.06
C ASP A 281 13.09 17.73 -24.66
N TRP A 282 13.02 18.78 -23.84
CA TRP A 282 13.37 20.12 -24.29
C TRP A 282 14.87 20.31 -24.48
N LYS A 283 15.70 19.80 -23.54
CA LYS A 283 17.12 20.15 -23.48
C LYS A 283 18.09 19.08 -23.92
N LEU A 284 17.73 17.82 -23.79
CA LEU A 284 18.60 16.71 -24.16
C LEU A 284 18.33 16.19 -25.58
N LEU A 285 17.09 16.32 -26.08
CA LEU A 285 16.76 15.98 -27.46
C LEU A 285 16.96 17.16 -28.38
N THR A 286 17.55 16.92 -29.55
CA THR A 286 17.64 17.90 -30.63
C THR A 286 16.27 18.13 -31.27
N GLN A 287 16.07 19.28 -31.92
CA GLN A 287 14.82 19.56 -32.64
C GLN A 287 14.49 18.47 -33.65
N ARG A 288 15.49 18.00 -34.40
CA ARG A 288 15.30 16.92 -35.39
C ARG A 288 14.79 15.61 -34.77
N GLN A 289 15.25 15.28 -33.56
CA GLN A 289 14.80 14.09 -32.84
C GLN A 289 13.36 14.24 -32.36
N ARG A 290 12.99 15.40 -31.82
CA ARG A 290 11.59 15.70 -31.42
C ARG A 290 10.65 15.66 -32.63
N ASP A 291 11.07 16.23 -33.77
CA ASP A 291 10.29 16.21 -35.01
C ASP A 291 10.15 14.76 -35.58
N ALA A 292 11.08 13.88 -35.25
CA ALA A 292 11.01 12.45 -35.56
C ALA A 292 10.16 11.64 -34.56
N GLY A 293 9.47 12.31 -33.63
CA GLY A 293 8.60 11.69 -32.64
C GLY A 293 9.34 11.05 -31.46
N GLU A 294 10.62 11.42 -31.22
CA GLU A 294 11.37 10.92 -30.07
C GLU A 294 11.05 11.74 -28.82
N PHE A 295 10.91 11.04 -27.69
CA PHE A 295 10.68 11.63 -26.36
C PHE A 295 11.24 10.73 -25.27
N THR A 296 11.46 11.29 -24.10
CA THR A 296 11.96 10.53 -22.95
C THR A 296 10.81 10.08 -22.06
N LYS A 297 10.89 8.89 -21.48
CA LYS A 297 9.84 8.31 -20.65
C LYS A 297 10.40 7.48 -19.52
N PHE A 298 9.90 7.74 -18.30
CA PHE A 298 10.10 6.86 -17.17
C PHE A 298 9.14 5.67 -17.17
N ASN A 299 9.63 4.51 -16.80
CA ASN A 299 8.78 3.34 -16.56
C ASN A 299 8.23 3.38 -15.13
N VAL A 300 7.12 4.09 -14.95
CA VAL A 300 6.46 4.24 -13.64
C VAL A 300 5.84 2.92 -13.17
N ASN A 301 5.49 2.02 -14.08
CA ASN A 301 4.90 0.73 -13.74
C ASN A 301 5.81 -0.12 -12.85
N SER A 302 7.12 0.09 -12.89
CA SER A 302 8.07 -0.57 -12.00
C SER A 302 7.81 -0.28 -10.52
N GLN A 303 7.30 0.91 -10.19
CA GLN A 303 6.97 1.33 -8.83
C GLN A 303 5.59 0.84 -8.34
N MET A 304 4.70 0.49 -9.28
CA MET A 304 3.37 -0.07 -8.99
C MET A 304 3.37 -1.60 -8.98
N ARG A 305 4.55 -2.23 -9.08
CA ARG A 305 4.71 -3.68 -8.95
C ARG A 305 4.46 -4.09 -7.49
N GLY A 306 3.18 -4.05 -7.10
CA GLY A 306 2.72 -4.48 -5.80
C GLY A 306 2.87 -6.00 -5.60
N ASP A 307 2.11 -6.54 -4.65
CA ASP A 307 2.01 -7.95 -4.32
C ASP A 307 1.96 -8.86 -5.58
N THR A 308 2.57 -10.01 -5.47
CA THR A 308 2.63 -11.07 -6.51
C THR A 308 1.23 -11.42 -7.05
N ASN A 309 0.20 -11.34 -6.22
CA ASN A 309 -1.18 -11.62 -6.63
C ASN A 309 -1.74 -10.55 -7.58
N THR A 310 -1.57 -9.28 -7.25
CA THR A 310 -2.00 -8.15 -8.11
C THR A 310 -1.29 -8.20 -9.46
N ARG A 311 0.01 -8.51 -9.47
CA ARG A 311 0.80 -8.66 -10.69
C ARG A 311 0.34 -9.84 -11.54
N ARG A 312 0.08 -11.00 -10.91
CA ARG A 312 -0.48 -12.17 -11.60
C ARG A 312 -1.83 -11.85 -12.25
N ASP A 313 -2.72 -11.15 -11.52
CA ASP A 313 -4.04 -10.81 -12.02
C ASP A 313 -3.98 -9.78 -13.15
N PHE A 314 -3.05 -8.81 -13.07
CA PHE A 314 -2.75 -7.88 -14.16
C PHE A 314 -2.24 -8.61 -15.42
N TYR A 315 -1.23 -9.49 -15.29
CA TYR A 315 -0.73 -10.24 -16.45
C TYR A 315 -1.80 -11.15 -17.05
N LYS A 316 -2.57 -11.82 -16.20
CA LYS A 316 -3.70 -12.64 -16.66
C LYS A 316 -4.73 -11.81 -17.44
N ALA A 317 -5.09 -10.64 -16.96
CA ALA A 317 -6.01 -9.74 -17.67
C ALA A 317 -5.43 -9.28 -19.01
N MET A 318 -4.16 -8.84 -19.04
CA MET A 318 -3.50 -8.36 -20.26
C MET A 318 -3.30 -9.45 -21.31
N THR A 319 -2.90 -10.65 -20.91
CA THR A 319 -2.78 -11.79 -21.82
C THR A 319 -4.13 -12.28 -22.31
N SER A 320 -5.16 -12.30 -21.45
CA SER A 320 -6.52 -12.72 -21.88
C SER A 320 -7.18 -11.73 -22.84
N MET A 321 -6.83 -10.45 -22.78
CA MET A 321 -7.30 -9.44 -23.75
C MET A 321 -6.47 -9.41 -25.04
N GLY A 322 -5.43 -10.24 -25.16
CA GLY A 322 -4.49 -10.22 -26.28
C GLY A 322 -3.61 -8.97 -26.34
N ALA A 323 -3.57 -8.19 -25.26
CA ALA A 323 -2.72 -7.00 -25.17
C ALA A 323 -1.24 -7.36 -24.97
N PHE A 324 -0.96 -8.43 -24.21
CA PHE A 324 0.38 -8.94 -23.96
C PHE A 324 0.55 -10.35 -24.55
N SER A 325 1.73 -10.58 -25.11
CA SER A 325 2.25 -11.91 -25.43
C SER A 325 2.96 -12.51 -24.22
N VAL A 326 3.38 -13.76 -24.31
CA VAL A 326 4.20 -14.41 -23.27
C VAL A 326 5.57 -13.73 -23.16
N ASN A 327 6.18 -13.33 -24.30
CA ASN A 327 7.45 -12.62 -24.33
C ASN A 327 7.34 -11.24 -23.69
N ASP A 328 6.25 -10.49 -23.92
CA ASP A 328 6.01 -9.20 -23.25
C ASP A 328 6.01 -9.34 -21.72
N VAL A 329 5.42 -10.42 -21.19
CA VAL A 329 5.42 -10.70 -19.76
C VAL A 329 6.81 -11.08 -19.25
N LEU A 330 7.54 -11.91 -20.01
CA LEU A 330 8.92 -12.32 -19.65
C LEU A 330 9.87 -11.13 -19.65
N GLU A 331 9.78 -10.23 -20.61
CA GLU A 331 10.56 -9.00 -20.66
C GLU A 331 10.26 -8.07 -19.47
N LEU A 332 9.00 -7.95 -19.10
CA LEU A 332 8.60 -7.18 -17.91
C LEU A 332 9.14 -7.78 -16.60
N GLU A 333 9.40 -9.09 -16.58
CA GLU A 333 9.98 -9.81 -15.42
C GLU A 333 11.51 -9.95 -15.52
N ASP A 334 12.16 -9.26 -16.47
CA ASP A 334 13.60 -9.35 -16.74
C ASP A 334 14.09 -10.80 -16.98
N ARG A 335 13.24 -11.62 -17.64
CA ARG A 335 13.53 -13.01 -18.04
C ARG A 335 13.77 -13.09 -19.54
N ASN A 336 14.54 -14.09 -19.94
CA ASN A 336 14.78 -14.36 -21.36
C ASN A 336 13.47 -14.76 -22.06
N THR A 337 13.27 -14.24 -23.27
CA THR A 337 12.17 -14.63 -24.14
C THR A 337 12.29 -16.09 -24.58
N ILE A 338 11.16 -16.71 -24.92
CA ILE A 338 11.12 -18.10 -25.41
C ILE A 338 11.21 -18.20 -26.95
N GLY A 339 11.59 -17.10 -27.62
CA GLY A 339 11.67 -17.03 -29.07
C GLY A 339 10.34 -16.62 -29.73
N PRO A 340 10.23 -16.72 -31.08
CA PRO A 340 9.10 -16.19 -31.83
C PRO A 340 7.73 -16.78 -31.45
N ASP A 341 7.70 -18.00 -30.92
CA ASP A 341 6.46 -18.64 -30.47
C ASP A 341 5.85 -17.90 -29.26
N GLY A 342 6.68 -17.22 -28.47
CA GLY A 342 6.26 -16.41 -27.34
C GLY A 342 5.65 -15.07 -27.70
N ASP A 343 5.76 -14.62 -28.97
CA ASP A 343 5.20 -13.35 -29.45
C ASP A 343 3.71 -13.49 -29.85
N GLN A 344 3.22 -14.73 -29.91
CA GLN A 344 1.82 -14.98 -30.24
C GLN A 344 0.90 -14.45 -29.13
N ARG A 345 -0.13 -13.74 -29.56
CA ARG A 345 -1.16 -13.20 -28.67
C ARG A 345 -2.39 -14.07 -28.71
N PHE A 346 -2.90 -14.42 -27.54
CA PHE A 346 -4.05 -15.29 -27.38
C PHE A 346 -5.26 -14.48 -26.93
N VAL A 347 -6.42 -14.76 -27.51
CA VAL A 347 -7.71 -14.26 -27.04
C VAL A 347 -8.63 -15.45 -26.76
N PRO A 348 -9.45 -15.40 -25.70
CA PRO A 348 -10.43 -16.45 -25.44
C PRO A 348 -11.38 -16.62 -26.64
N MET A 349 -11.62 -17.87 -27.05
CA MET A 349 -12.49 -18.18 -28.21
C MET A 349 -13.96 -17.74 -28.04
N ASN A 350 -14.36 -17.37 -26.83
CA ASN A 350 -15.68 -16.83 -26.53
C ASN A 350 -15.80 -15.31 -26.77
N MET A 351 -14.69 -14.64 -27.11
CA MET A 351 -14.72 -13.23 -27.50
C MET A 351 -14.88 -13.11 -29.01
N VAL A 352 -15.94 -12.40 -29.42
CA VAL A 352 -16.24 -12.13 -30.80
C VAL A 352 -16.11 -10.62 -31.05
N PRO A 353 -15.50 -10.17 -32.16
CA PRO A 353 -15.46 -8.76 -32.50
C PRO A 353 -16.89 -8.18 -32.54
N LEU A 354 -17.08 -7.01 -31.94
CA LEU A 354 -18.40 -6.38 -31.78
C LEU A 354 -19.14 -6.24 -33.13
N GLY A 355 -18.41 -5.97 -34.22
CA GLY A 355 -18.98 -5.89 -35.58
C GLY A 355 -19.43 -7.22 -36.17
N GLN A 356 -18.98 -8.36 -35.64
CA GLN A 356 -19.36 -9.70 -36.12
C GLN A 356 -20.36 -10.42 -35.20
N ALA A 357 -20.68 -9.81 -34.05
CA ALA A 357 -21.59 -10.40 -33.07
C ALA A 357 -23.00 -10.63 -33.65
N ALA A 358 -23.49 -9.72 -34.50
CA ALA A 358 -24.78 -9.83 -35.20
C ALA A 358 -24.74 -10.94 -36.27
N ASP A 359 -23.65 -11.06 -37.02
CA ASP A 359 -23.50 -12.06 -38.09
C ASP A 359 -23.36 -13.49 -37.51
N MET A 360 -22.68 -13.63 -36.35
CA MET A 360 -22.58 -14.90 -35.66
C MET A 360 -23.89 -15.30 -34.96
N ALA A 361 -24.69 -14.35 -34.49
CA ALA A 361 -26.01 -14.63 -33.96
C ALA A 361 -26.95 -15.11 -35.13
N ALA A 362 -26.86 -14.48 -36.29
CA ALA A 362 -27.58 -14.87 -37.49
C ALA A 362 -27.09 -16.24 -38.03
N ALA A 363 -25.79 -16.51 -38.02
CA ALA A 363 -25.21 -17.81 -38.41
C ALA A 363 -25.56 -18.95 -37.45
N LYS A 364 -25.76 -18.67 -36.16
CA LYS A 364 -26.29 -19.65 -35.20
C LYS A 364 -27.76 -19.98 -35.44
N SER A 365 -28.56 -19.02 -35.81
CA SER A 365 -29.99 -19.23 -36.12
C SER A 365 -30.21 -19.97 -37.45
N SER A 366 -29.32 -19.81 -38.44
CA SER A 366 -29.40 -20.53 -39.73
C SER A 366 -28.84 -21.95 -39.70
N ARG A 367 -28.09 -22.33 -38.67
CA ARG A 367 -27.56 -23.70 -38.50
C ARG A 367 -28.46 -24.66 -37.72
N SER A 368 -29.64 -24.25 -37.30
CA SER A 368 -30.60 -25.11 -36.61
C SER A 368 -31.38 -26.08 -37.54
N ASN A 369 -31.11 -26.06 -38.86
CA ASN A 369 -31.69 -27.01 -39.81
C ASN A 369 -30.59 -27.73 -40.61
N GLY A 370 -30.11 -28.88 -40.10
CA GLY A 370 -29.39 -29.84 -40.91
C GLY A 370 -28.00 -30.25 -40.39
N GLN A 371 -27.94 -31.41 -39.81
CA GLN A 371 -26.80 -32.28 -39.39
C GLN A 371 -26.04 -31.91 -38.10
N PRO A 372 -25.91 -32.83 -37.15
CA PRO A 372 -25.18 -32.61 -35.90
C PRO A 372 -23.69 -32.65 -36.15
N ALA A 373 -22.99 -31.54 -35.86
CA ALA A 373 -21.56 -31.53 -35.63
C ALA A 373 -21.28 -32.29 -34.30
N PRO A 374 -20.10 -32.94 -34.12
CA PRO A 374 -19.81 -33.71 -32.90
C PRO A 374 -19.94 -32.84 -31.68
N ALA A 375 -20.91 -33.16 -30.85
CA ALA A 375 -21.24 -32.47 -29.63
C ALA A 375 -20.04 -32.50 -28.67
N GLN A 376 -19.52 -31.33 -28.30
CA GLN A 376 -18.90 -31.21 -26.98
C GLN A 376 -20.00 -31.58 -25.98
N ALA A 377 -19.76 -32.64 -25.22
CA ALA A 377 -20.74 -33.22 -24.32
C ALA A 377 -21.31 -32.11 -23.37
N PRO A 378 -22.65 -31.96 -23.34
CA PRO A 378 -23.27 -31.11 -22.35
C PRO A 378 -22.98 -31.65 -20.96
N VAL A 379 -22.97 -30.82 -19.95
CA VAL A 379 -22.78 -31.17 -18.52
C VAL A 379 -23.76 -32.29 -18.10
N ALA A 380 -24.84 -32.49 -18.85
CA ALA A 380 -25.80 -33.56 -18.71
C ALA A 380 -25.26 -34.99 -18.94
N SER A 381 -24.06 -35.18 -19.50
CA SER A 381 -23.46 -36.48 -19.77
C SER A 381 -22.51 -37.01 -18.67
N ILE A 382 -22.34 -36.25 -17.58
CA ILE A 382 -21.55 -36.72 -16.42
C ILE A 382 -22.44 -37.61 -15.56
N PRO A 383 -22.02 -38.82 -15.17
CA PRO A 383 -22.78 -39.67 -14.25
C PRO A 383 -23.14 -38.92 -12.96
N SER A 384 -24.33 -39.14 -12.42
CA SER A 384 -24.90 -38.39 -11.26
C SER A 384 -23.94 -38.30 -10.09
N ALA A 385 -23.20 -39.36 -9.77
CA ALA A 385 -22.16 -39.38 -8.73
C ALA A 385 -20.96 -38.43 -9.01
N GLN A 386 -20.65 -38.18 -10.28
CA GLN A 386 -19.56 -37.25 -10.66
C GLN A 386 -20.03 -35.78 -10.70
N ARG A 387 -21.31 -35.54 -10.99
CA ARG A 387 -21.92 -34.16 -10.97
C ARG A 387 -21.89 -33.60 -9.57
N THR A 388 -22.29 -34.36 -8.55
CA THR A 388 -22.25 -33.99 -7.15
C THR A 388 -20.85 -33.57 -6.70
N GLY A 389 -19.82 -34.31 -7.09
CA GLY A 389 -18.42 -33.99 -6.81
C GLY A 389 -17.91 -32.73 -7.53
N TYR A 390 -18.46 -32.43 -8.70
CA TYR A 390 -18.14 -31.19 -9.44
C TYR A 390 -18.72 -29.96 -8.75
N TYR A 391 -20.02 -29.94 -8.43
CA TYR A 391 -20.69 -28.85 -7.75
C TYR A 391 -20.05 -28.54 -6.39
N ARG A 392 -19.78 -29.59 -5.61
CA ARG A 392 -19.07 -29.49 -4.34
C ARG A 392 -17.73 -28.76 -4.46
N ARG A 393 -16.88 -29.14 -5.42
CA ARG A 393 -15.55 -28.52 -5.61
C ARG A 393 -15.64 -27.07 -6.08
N THR A 394 -16.62 -26.76 -6.90
CA THR A 394 -16.78 -25.41 -7.47
C THR A 394 -17.28 -24.41 -6.41
N THR A 395 -18.20 -24.83 -5.53
CA THR A 395 -18.81 -23.94 -4.55
C THR A 395 -18.14 -23.96 -3.17
N LEU A 396 -17.30 -24.97 -2.87
CA LEU A 396 -16.65 -25.13 -1.57
C LEU A 396 -15.90 -23.86 -1.13
N ARG A 397 -15.22 -23.17 -2.05
CA ARG A 397 -14.51 -21.92 -1.75
C ARG A 397 -15.44 -20.80 -1.29
N LEU A 398 -16.67 -20.72 -1.82
CA LEU A 398 -17.67 -19.73 -1.39
C LEU A 398 -18.10 -19.99 0.04
N PHE A 399 -18.33 -21.27 0.39
CA PHE A 399 -18.65 -21.66 1.76
C PHE A 399 -17.47 -21.45 2.71
N GLU A 400 -16.26 -21.75 2.31
CA GLU A 400 -15.04 -21.50 3.11
C GLU A 400 -14.86 -20.01 3.41
N ASP A 401 -15.14 -19.13 2.45
CA ASP A 401 -15.06 -17.67 2.66
C ASP A 401 -16.17 -17.16 3.59
N ALA A 402 -17.41 -17.61 3.37
CA ALA A 402 -18.56 -17.23 4.19
C ALA A 402 -18.38 -17.68 5.66
N VAL A 403 -18.07 -18.97 5.86
CA VAL A 403 -17.81 -19.55 7.18
C VAL A 403 -16.56 -18.93 7.81
N GLY A 404 -15.52 -18.63 7.03
CA GLY A 404 -14.31 -17.96 7.51
C GLY A 404 -14.58 -16.58 8.09
N LYS A 405 -15.41 -15.76 7.45
CA LYS A 405 -15.84 -14.45 7.95
C LYS A 405 -16.62 -14.56 9.25
N MET A 406 -17.50 -15.53 9.33
CA MET A 406 -18.33 -15.83 10.50
C MET A 406 -17.47 -16.25 11.70
N VAL A 407 -16.58 -17.25 11.53
CA VAL A 407 -15.65 -17.73 12.57
C VAL A 407 -14.73 -16.63 13.05
N THR A 408 -14.23 -15.79 12.15
CA THR A 408 -13.36 -14.65 12.52
C THR A 408 -14.10 -13.67 13.43
N LYS A 409 -15.38 -13.39 13.14
CA LYS A 409 -16.22 -12.52 13.97
C LYS A 409 -16.49 -13.13 15.35
N GLU A 410 -16.77 -14.43 15.39
CA GLU A 410 -17.00 -15.20 16.61
C GLU A 410 -15.75 -15.20 17.51
N VAL A 411 -14.59 -15.59 16.99
CA VAL A 411 -13.30 -15.60 17.71
C VAL A 411 -12.95 -14.22 18.26
N LYS A 412 -13.15 -13.17 17.49
CA LYS A 412 -12.90 -11.78 17.93
C LYS A 412 -13.83 -11.37 19.08
N ALA A 413 -15.08 -11.81 19.06
CA ALA A 413 -16.04 -11.53 20.12
C ALA A 413 -15.69 -12.30 21.41
N VAL A 414 -15.34 -13.58 21.29
CA VAL A 414 -14.93 -14.44 22.42
C VAL A 414 -13.67 -13.88 23.10
N LYS A 415 -12.63 -13.52 22.34
CA LYS A 415 -11.40 -12.92 22.89
C LYS A 415 -11.65 -11.60 23.60
N ARG A 416 -12.53 -10.74 23.08
CA ARG A 416 -12.93 -9.50 23.75
C ARG A 416 -13.69 -9.73 25.04
N ALA A 417 -14.55 -10.73 25.08
CA ALA A 417 -15.32 -11.08 26.25
C ALA A 417 -14.43 -11.69 27.35
N GLY A 418 -13.48 -12.55 27.00
CA GLY A 418 -12.51 -13.12 27.93
C GLY A 418 -11.66 -12.07 28.66
N GLY A 419 -11.35 -10.94 28.01
CA GLY A 419 -10.65 -9.82 28.65
C GLY A 419 -11.55 -8.90 29.49
N LYS A 420 -12.90 -9.04 29.40
CA LYS A 420 -13.85 -8.09 30.03
C LYS A 420 -14.66 -8.70 31.17
N PHE A 421 -14.97 -9.98 31.13
CA PHE A 421 -15.87 -10.64 32.06
C PHE A 421 -15.12 -11.66 32.91
N ALA A 422 -15.42 -11.70 34.24
CA ALA A 422 -15.04 -12.82 35.09
C ALA A 422 -15.84 -14.09 34.70
N ALA A 423 -15.39 -15.26 35.13
CA ALA A 423 -15.97 -16.54 34.71
C ALA A 423 -17.49 -16.65 34.85
N SER A 424 -18.07 -16.08 35.90
CA SER A 424 -19.53 -16.10 36.14
C SER A 424 -20.34 -15.19 35.20
N GLY A 425 -19.75 -14.09 34.73
CA GLY A 425 -20.43 -13.19 33.76
C GLY A 425 -20.19 -13.56 32.31
N PHE A 426 -19.24 -14.43 32.06
CA PHE A 426 -18.90 -14.87 30.69
C PHE A 426 -19.94 -15.83 30.10
N GLU A 427 -20.56 -16.66 30.94
CA GLU A 427 -21.60 -17.58 30.51
C GLU A 427 -22.88 -16.85 30.09
N ASP A 428 -23.33 -15.85 30.87
CA ASP A 428 -24.46 -14.97 30.52
C ASP A 428 -24.20 -14.17 29.23
N TRP A 429 -22.97 -13.70 29.06
CA TRP A 429 -22.55 -13.06 27.81
C TRP A 429 -22.63 -14.03 26.63
N ALA A 430 -22.14 -15.25 26.79
CA ALA A 430 -22.16 -16.26 25.73
C ALA A 430 -23.60 -16.56 25.28
N ASP A 431 -24.53 -16.69 26.21
CA ASP A 431 -25.94 -16.91 25.91
C ASP A 431 -26.53 -15.75 25.10
N THR A 432 -26.29 -14.53 25.53
CA THR A 432 -26.76 -13.33 24.82
C THR A 432 -26.11 -13.17 23.44
N PHE A 433 -24.84 -13.47 23.34
CA PHE A 433 -24.11 -13.38 22.08
C PHE A 433 -24.60 -14.41 21.06
N TYR A 434 -24.71 -15.67 21.47
CA TYR A 434 -25.08 -16.75 20.55
C TYR A 434 -26.54 -16.69 20.14
N ALA A 435 -27.43 -16.19 20.98
CA ALA A 435 -28.84 -15.94 20.62
C ALA A 435 -28.99 -14.97 19.43
N LYS A 436 -28.10 -13.95 19.35
CA LYS A 436 -28.04 -13.00 18.23
C LYS A 436 -27.21 -13.50 17.06
N HIS A 437 -26.18 -14.30 17.33
CA HIS A 437 -25.23 -14.75 16.33
C HIS A 437 -25.83 -15.74 15.34
N VAL A 438 -26.81 -16.52 15.73
CA VAL A 438 -27.58 -17.45 14.88
C VAL A 438 -28.12 -16.74 13.62
N LEU A 439 -28.72 -15.59 13.73
CA LEU A 439 -29.27 -14.82 12.62
C LEU A 439 -28.17 -14.37 11.66
N HIS A 440 -27.06 -13.87 12.21
CA HIS A 440 -25.91 -13.44 11.38
C HIS A 440 -25.21 -14.57 10.65
N ILE A 441 -25.26 -15.79 11.19
CA ILE A 441 -24.71 -16.98 10.54
C ILE A 441 -25.53 -17.30 9.30
N GLY A 442 -26.87 -17.37 9.44
CA GLY A 442 -27.77 -17.61 8.32
C GLY A 442 -27.59 -16.59 7.19
N GLU A 443 -27.57 -15.29 7.52
CA GLU A 443 -27.33 -14.22 6.56
C GLU A 443 -25.96 -14.32 5.85
N ALA A 444 -24.93 -14.76 6.55
CA ALA A 444 -23.58 -14.85 5.99
C ALA A 444 -23.39 -15.99 4.99
N VAL A 445 -24.07 -17.13 5.20
CA VAL A 445 -23.91 -18.33 4.34
C VAL A 445 -24.99 -18.43 3.28
N ARG A 446 -26.11 -17.72 3.39
CA ARG A 446 -27.23 -17.75 2.44
C ARG A 446 -26.80 -17.47 0.99
N PRO A 447 -25.99 -16.43 0.66
CA PRO A 447 -25.60 -16.17 -0.71
C PRO A 447 -24.81 -17.32 -1.37
N ALA A 448 -24.01 -18.04 -0.58
CA ALA A 448 -23.27 -19.21 -1.08
C ALA A 448 -24.21 -20.41 -1.35
N ALA A 449 -25.24 -20.56 -0.52
CA ALA A 449 -26.27 -21.60 -0.67
C ALA A 449 -27.17 -21.34 -1.89
N ASP A 450 -27.60 -20.10 -2.10
CA ASP A 450 -28.40 -19.67 -3.26
C ASP A 450 -27.60 -19.87 -4.56
N THR A 451 -26.31 -19.49 -4.57
CA THR A 451 -25.41 -19.72 -5.72
C THR A 451 -25.26 -21.21 -6.05
N LEU A 452 -25.18 -22.07 -5.03
CA LEU A 452 -25.13 -23.53 -5.23
C LEU A 452 -26.42 -24.04 -5.86
N ALA A 453 -27.58 -23.59 -5.37
CA ALA A 453 -28.88 -23.98 -5.91
C ALA A 453 -29.05 -23.56 -7.37
N GLU A 454 -28.70 -22.32 -7.71
CA GLU A 454 -28.70 -21.82 -9.08
C GLU A 454 -27.76 -22.63 -10.01
N LEU A 455 -26.60 -23.01 -9.51
CA LEU A 455 -25.60 -23.75 -10.28
C LEU A 455 -26.01 -25.21 -10.54
N MET A 456 -26.78 -25.81 -9.62
CA MET A 456 -27.26 -27.18 -9.73
C MET A 456 -28.53 -27.31 -10.57
N LEU A 457 -29.46 -26.39 -10.44
CA LEU A 457 -30.80 -26.47 -11.03
C LEU A 457 -31.00 -25.49 -12.19
N GLY A 458 -30.15 -24.49 -12.35
CA GLY A 458 -30.28 -23.45 -13.37
C GLY A 458 -31.35 -22.40 -13.04
N LYS A 459 -32.56 -22.86 -12.65
CA LYS A 459 -33.66 -22.00 -12.18
C LYS A 459 -34.13 -22.53 -10.84
N VAL A 460 -34.19 -21.68 -9.82
CA VAL A 460 -34.55 -22.06 -8.46
C VAL A 460 -36.04 -21.77 -8.25
N SER A 461 -36.81 -22.82 -7.89
CA SER A 461 -38.23 -22.68 -7.51
C SER A 461 -38.36 -22.20 -6.07
N ASP A 462 -39.55 -21.66 -5.71
CA ASP A 462 -39.83 -21.21 -4.35
C ASP A 462 -39.72 -22.36 -3.30
N ASP A 463 -40.00 -23.59 -3.71
CA ASP A 463 -39.87 -24.78 -2.84
C ASP A 463 -38.43 -25.10 -2.53
N VAL A 464 -37.56 -25.04 -3.54
CA VAL A 464 -36.11 -25.21 -3.36
C VAL A 464 -35.54 -24.07 -2.49
N SER A 465 -35.96 -22.84 -2.74
CA SER A 465 -35.53 -21.70 -1.94
C SER A 465 -35.92 -21.83 -0.45
N ARG A 466 -37.13 -22.31 -0.17
CA ARG A 466 -37.58 -22.61 1.19
C ARG A 466 -36.81 -23.76 1.84
N SER A 467 -36.49 -24.80 1.08
CA SER A 467 -35.71 -25.92 1.58
C SER A 467 -34.25 -25.56 1.86
N VAL A 468 -33.64 -24.73 1.01
CA VAL A 468 -32.30 -24.17 1.24
C VAL A 468 -32.29 -23.31 2.51
N GLU A 469 -33.32 -22.49 2.72
CA GLU A 469 -33.46 -21.67 3.91
C GLU A 469 -33.62 -22.49 5.17
N HIS A 470 -34.41 -23.55 5.12
CA HIS A 470 -34.60 -24.50 6.22
C HIS A 470 -33.27 -25.17 6.60
N VAL A 471 -32.52 -25.70 5.63
CA VAL A 471 -31.22 -26.36 5.87
C VAL A 471 -30.20 -25.39 6.46
N VAL A 472 -30.12 -24.16 5.95
CA VAL A 472 -29.22 -23.13 6.47
C VAL A 472 -29.62 -22.74 7.89
N GLY A 473 -30.92 -22.64 8.18
CA GLY A 473 -31.47 -22.35 9.52
C GLY A 473 -31.10 -23.43 10.53
N GLU A 474 -31.41 -24.71 10.23
CA GLU A 474 -31.06 -25.83 11.09
C GLU A 474 -29.57 -25.96 11.36
N TRP A 475 -28.77 -25.80 10.30
CA TRP A 475 -27.32 -25.85 10.43
C TRP A 475 -26.81 -24.70 11.31
N SER A 476 -27.33 -23.48 11.17
CA SER A 476 -26.93 -22.33 11.96
C SER A 476 -27.22 -22.53 13.45
N VAL A 477 -28.37 -23.10 13.78
CA VAL A 477 -28.75 -23.46 15.15
C VAL A 477 -27.84 -24.55 15.74
N SER A 478 -27.54 -25.60 14.94
CA SER A 478 -26.63 -26.66 15.36
C SER A 478 -25.22 -26.14 15.59
N TYR A 479 -24.72 -25.31 14.68
CA TYR A 479 -23.40 -24.68 14.77
C TYR A 479 -23.26 -23.85 16.06
N VAL A 480 -24.23 -22.99 16.37
CA VAL A 480 -24.22 -22.16 17.56
C VAL A 480 -24.28 -23.00 18.84
N LYS A 481 -25.09 -24.05 18.87
CA LYS A 481 -25.21 -24.96 20.02
C LYS A 481 -23.88 -25.67 20.30
N GLU A 482 -23.18 -26.13 19.26
CA GLU A 482 -21.85 -26.73 19.38
C GLU A 482 -20.79 -25.72 19.81
N SER A 483 -20.82 -24.51 19.25
CA SER A 483 -19.89 -23.42 19.61
C SER A 483 -20.00 -23.05 21.07
N ARG A 484 -21.23 -22.82 21.54
CA ARG A 484 -21.53 -22.49 22.94
C ARG A 484 -21.05 -23.61 23.88
N ARG A 485 -21.34 -24.87 23.54
CA ARG A 485 -20.92 -26.02 24.36
C ARG A 485 -19.40 -26.13 24.45
N ALA A 486 -18.71 -26.00 23.34
CA ALA A 486 -17.25 -26.05 23.28
C ALA A 486 -16.62 -24.89 24.06
N LEU A 487 -17.21 -23.69 23.99
CA LEU A 487 -16.72 -22.51 24.68
C LEU A 487 -16.85 -22.66 26.19
N ILE A 488 -17.99 -23.12 26.72
CA ILE A 488 -18.21 -23.35 28.14
C ILE A 488 -17.22 -24.43 28.66
N GLN A 489 -17.03 -25.50 27.89
CA GLN A 489 -16.09 -26.55 28.25
C GLN A 489 -14.64 -26.03 28.25
N ALA A 490 -14.25 -25.17 27.31
CA ALA A 490 -12.92 -24.57 27.27
C ALA A 490 -12.70 -23.61 28.44
N LEU A 491 -13.73 -22.87 28.85
CA LEU A 491 -13.68 -21.96 29.97
C LEU A 491 -13.41 -22.70 31.29
N SER A 492 -14.03 -23.85 31.51
CA SER A 492 -13.84 -24.67 32.73
C SER A 492 -12.41 -25.25 32.82
N HIS A 493 -11.63 -25.26 31.74
CA HIS A 493 -10.27 -25.80 31.68
C HIS A 493 -9.21 -24.75 31.33
N ASP A 494 -9.55 -23.48 31.34
CA ASP A 494 -8.65 -22.35 30.95
C ASP A 494 -7.99 -22.52 29.57
N ARG A 495 -8.76 -23.03 28.58
CA ARG A 495 -8.29 -23.34 27.23
C ARG A 495 -8.97 -22.52 26.13
N VAL A 496 -9.49 -21.35 26.45
CA VAL A 496 -10.24 -20.52 25.49
C VAL A 496 -9.38 -20.09 24.31
N ASP A 497 -8.12 -19.75 24.50
CA ASP A 497 -7.21 -19.37 23.42
C ASP A 497 -6.91 -20.53 22.47
N GLN A 498 -6.70 -21.73 22.99
CA GLN A 498 -6.50 -22.94 22.19
C GLN A 498 -7.75 -23.26 21.35
N LEU A 499 -8.95 -23.10 21.93
CA LEU A 499 -10.21 -23.25 21.23
C LEU A 499 -10.35 -22.22 20.09
N CYS A 500 -10.02 -20.97 20.33
CA CYS A 500 -10.07 -19.91 19.32
C CYS A 500 -9.12 -20.19 18.14
N GLU A 501 -7.96 -20.75 18.41
CA GLU A 501 -7.00 -21.16 17.38
C GLU A 501 -7.53 -22.35 16.55
N ALA A 502 -8.06 -23.38 17.20
CA ALA A 502 -8.69 -24.52 16.55
C ALA A 502 -9.90 -24.11 15.68
N TRP A 503 -10.69 -23.14 16.12
CA TRP A 503 -11.80 -22.62 15.32
C TRP A 503 -11.31 -21.88 14.08
N SER A 504 -10.27 -21.07 14.21
CA SER A 504 -9.71 -20.31 13.09
C SER A 504 -9.08 -21.18 12.00
N THR A 505 -8.66 -22.37 12.34
CA THR A 505 -7.98 -23.30 11.42
C THR A 505 -8.88 -24.46 10.99
N THR A 506 -9.03 -25.45 11.84
CA THR A 506 -9.65 -26.73 11.50
C THR A 506 -11.18 -26.65 11.38
N ARG A 507 -11.85 -25.99 12.33
CA ARG A 507 -13.32 -25.95 12.36
C ARG A 507 -13.90 -25.16 11.19
N ARG A 508 -13.21 -24.09 10.76
CA ARG A 508 -13.62 -23.31 9.59
C ARG A 508 -13.81 -24.18 8.36
N ILE A 509 -12.86 -25.06 8.08
CA ILE A 509 -12.90 -25.95 6.90
C ILE A 509 -13.97 -27.03 7.08
N GLN A 510 -14.00 -27.71 8.24
CA GLN A 510 -14.96 -28.76 8.53
C GLN A 510 -16.43 -28.28 8.45
N SER A 511 -16.70 -27.08 8.97
CA SER A 511 -18.03 -26.49 8.94
C SER A 511 -18.47 -26.12 7.52
N ALA A 512 -17.56 -25.58 6.69
CA ALA A 512 -17.83 -25.25 5.29
C ALA A 512 -18.14 -26.52 4.47
N VAL A 513 -17.36 -27.57 4.65
CA VAL A 513 -17.56 -28.88 3.99
C VAL A 513 -18.89 -29.48 4.42
N GLY A 514 -19.16 -29.54 5.71
CA GLY A 514 -20.40 -30.13 6.24
C GLY A 514 -21.67 -29.42 5.77
N LEU A 515 -21.66 -28.09 5.67
CA LEU A 515 -22.79 -27.32 5.14
C LEU A 515 -22.97 -27.56 3.64
N SER A 516 -21.87 -27.50 2.86
CA SER A 516 -21.90 -27.76 1.43
C SER A 516 -22.46 -29.15 1.11
N ASP A 517 -22.06 -30.19 1.87
CA ASP A 517 -22.53 -31.55 1.66
C ASP A 517 -24.03 -31.74 1.94
N ARG A 518 -24.55 -31.09 3.01
CA ARG A 518 -25.99 -31.11 3.34
C ARG A 518 -26.81 -30.44 2.23
N LEU A 519 -26.38 -29.28 1.78
CA LEU A 519 -27.07 -28.53 0.73
C LEU A 519 -27.06 -29.28 -0.60
N VAL A 520 -25.91 -29.83 -1.00
CA VAL A 520 -25.82 -30.67 -2.22
C VAL A 520 -26.77 -31.85 -2.15
N SER A 521 -26.86 -32.53 -1.01
CA SER A 521 -27.78 -33.66 -0.83
C SER A 521 -29.24 -33.26 -0.99
N VAL A 522 -29.65 -32.15 -0.36
CA VAL A 522 -31.04 -31.67 -0.42
C VAL A 522 -31.40 -31.16 -1.81
N ILE A 523 -30.53 -30.36 -2.44
CA ILE A 523 -30.79 -29.83 -3.78
C ILE A 523 -30.80 -30.94 -4.84
N SER A 524 -29.98 -31.99 -4.68
CA SER A 524 -29.96 -33.13 -5.59
C SER A 524 -31.28 -33.93 -5.57
N SER A 525 -32.01 -33.93 -4.45
CA SER A 525 -33.30 -34.63 -4.38
C SER A 525 -34.39 -33.94 -5.25
N TYR A 526 -34.29 -32.64 -5.43
CA TYR A 526 -35.20 -31.91 -6.32
C TYR A 526 -34.89 -32.11 -7.81
N HIS A 527 -33.64 -32.41 -8.14
CA HIS A 527 -33.26 -32.68 -9.54
C HIS A 527 -33.83 -34.02 -10.05
N HIS A 528 -34.17 -34.96 -9.19
CA HIS A 528 -34.78 -36.22 -9.56
C HIS A 528 -36.31 -36.14 -9.72
N THR A 529 -36.98 -35.26 -8.96
CA THR A 529 -38.43 -35.05 -9.04
C THR A 529 -38.86 -34.33 -10.33
N GLU A 530 -38.07 -33.39 -10.86
CA GLU A 530 -38.37 -32.70 -12.12
C GLU A 530 -38.17 -33.57 -13.38
N GLN A 531 -37.38 -34.68 -13.29
CA GLN A 531 -37.20 -35.62 -14.41
C GLN A 531 -38.30 -36.65 -14.49
N ASP A 532 -38.95 -36.98 -13.36
CA ASP A 532 -40.08 -37.96 -13.33
C ASP A 532 -41.39 -37.31 -13.81
N ASP A 533 -41.60 -36.02 -13.59
CA ASP A 533 -42.78 -35.27 -14.05
C ASP A 533 -42.78 -35.01 -15.57
N ASP A 534 -41.61 -34.90 -16.22
CA ASP A 534 -41.48 -34.74 -17.68
C ASP A 534 -41.67 -36.10 -18.45
N GLU A 535 -41.61 -37.24 -17.82
CA GLU A 535 -41.86 -38.55 -18.43
C GLU A 535 -43.36 -38.96 -18.36
N GLU A 536 -44.18 -38.41 -17.44
CA GLU A 536 -45.61 -38.73 -17.36
C GLU A 536 -46.49 -37.88 -18.32
N ASP A 537 -46.01 -36.73 -18.80
CA ASP A 537 -46.73 -35.88 -19.79
C ASP A 537 -46.50 -36.30 -21.26
N CYS A 538 -45.77 -37.35 -21.52
CA CYS A 538 -45.48 -37.91 -22.86
C CYS A 538 -46.11 -39.27 -23.16
N THR A 539 -47.12 -39.74 -22.39
CA THR A 539 -47.89 -40.94 -22.76
C THR A 539 -49.32 -40.67 -23.11
#